data_01b71ad520fb30526dc81991c3575cee
#
_entry.id   01b71ad520fb30526dc81991c3575cee
#
_cell.length_a   1.000
_cell.length_b   1.000
_cell.length_c   1.000
_cell.angle_alpha   90.00
_cell.angle_beta   90.00
_cell.angle_gamma   90.00
#
_symmetry.space_group_name_H-M   'P 1'
#
loop_
_entity.id
_entity.type
_entity.pdbx_description
1 polymer ?
#
loop_
_entity_poly.entity_id
_entity_poly.type
_entity_poly.pdbx_seq_one_letter_code
_entity_poly.pdbx_strand_id
1 'polypeptide(L)'
;MTDKTFVSVFRSSKKADTYIFVRRGHDWSTLPETLREIFGQPVHSMDLVLTPERKLARTTGQAVLEAIEDKDFYLQMPEELESYVVEFKEKLKDRR
;
A
#
# COMPACT_ATOMS: atom_id res chain seq x y z
N MET A 1 -6.40 21.19 -13.43
CA MET A 1 -5.45 20.62 -12.56
C MET A 1 -5.41 19.11 -12.68
N THR A 2 -4.27 18.61 -12.88
CA THR A 2 -4.18 17.17 -13.08
C THR A 2 -4.01 16.46 -11.74
N ASP A 3 -4.70 15.35 -11.61
CA ASP A 3 -4.64 14.55 -10.40
C ASP A 3 -3.87 13.26 -10.61
N LYS A 4 -3.05 13.24 -11.66
CA LYS A 4 -2.24 12.06 -11.94
C LYS A 4 -1.13 11.91 -10.91
N THR A 5 -0.92 10.70 -10.47
CA THR A 5 0.18 10.37 -9.56
C THR A 5 0.84 9.10 -10.06
N PHE A 6 2.16 9.14 -10.17
CA PHE A 6 2.92 7.96 -10.56
C PHE A 6 3.14 7.11 -9.32
N VAL A 7 2.70 5.87 -9.40
CA VAL A 7 2.66 4.97 -8.26
C VAL A 7 3.38 3.68 -8.60
N SER A 8 4.17 3.18 -7.65
CA SER A 8 4.79 1.88 -7.78
C SER A 8 4.06 0.89 -6.87
N VAL A 9 3.82 -0.30 -7.39
CA VAL A 9 3.15 -1.36 -6.65
C VAL A 9 4.15 -2.45 -6.35
N PHE A 10 4.27 -2.81 -5.08
CA PHE A 10 5.17 -3.87 -4.66
C PHE A 10 4.40 -5.00 -4.03
N ARG A 11 4.92 -6.20 -4.20
CA ARG A 11 4.33 -7.40 -3.63
C ARG A 11 5.13 -7.82 -2.41
N SER A 12 4.44 -8.33 -1.40
CA SER A 12 5.11 -8.81 -0.19
C SER A 12 5.81 -10.13 -0.44
N SER A 13 7.01 -10.28 0.12
CA SER A 13 7.73 -11.54 0.06
C SER A 13 7.32 -12.48 1.18
N LYS A 14 6.66 -11.96 2.20
CA LYS A 14 6.27 -12.77 3.36
C LYS A 14 4.80 -13.15 3.35
N LYS A 15 3.95 -12.32 2.76
CA LYS A 15 2.50 -12.52 2.81
C LYS A 15 1.95 -12.62 1.42
N ALA A 16 1.33 -13.75 1.10
CA ALA A 16 0.76 -13.94 -0.23
C ALA A 16 -0.37 -12.93 -0.47
N ASP A 17 -0.50 -12.52 -1.73
CA ASP A 17 -1.58 -11.64 -2.17
C ASP A 17 -1.65 -10.32 -1.42
N THR A 18 -0.52 -9.87 -0.89
CA THR A 18 -0.43 -8.60 -0.17
C THR A 18 0.41 -7.64 -0.99
N TYR A 19 -0.14 -6.45 -1.24
CA TYR A 19 0.51 -5.46 -2.09
C TYR A 19 0.53 -4.11 -1.38
N ILE A 20 1.51 -3.29 -1.73
CA ILE A 20 1.59 -1.94 -1.21
C ILE A 20 1.80 -0.97 -2.37
N PHE A 21 1.07 0.13 -2.33
CA PHE A 21 1.15 1.18 -3.34
C PHE A 21 1.86 2.38 -2.71
N VAL A 22 2.90 2.86 -3.35
CA VAL A 22 3.63 4.04 -2.88
C VAL A 22 3.92 4.94 -4.08
N ARG A 23 4.25 6.20 -3.81
CA ARG A 23 4.67 7.09 -4.88
C ARG A 23 5.92 6.51 -5.54
N ARG A 24 5.98 6.67 -6.85
CA ARG A 24 7.14 6.19 -7.58
C ARG A 24 8.40 6.84 -7.03
N GLY A 25 9.39 6.02 -6.74
CA GLY A 25 10.64 6.55 -6.19
C GLY A 25 10.63 6.83 -4.70
N HIS A 26 9.53 6.49 -4.03
CA HIS A 26 9.46 6.69 -2.59
C HIS A 26 10.49 5.82 -1.88
N ASP A 27 11.13 6.38 -0.87
CA ASP A 27 12.15 5.68 -0.11
C ASP A 27 11.48 4.68 0.84
N TRP A 28 11.71 3.40 0.57
CA TRP A 28 11.11 2.33 1.37
C TRP A 28 11.43 2.46 2.84
N SER A 29 12.63 2.92 3.16
CA SER A 29 13.07 2.99 4.55
C SER A 29 12.32 4.02 5.37
N THR A 30 11.58 4.92 4.73
CA THR A 30 10.81 5.92 5.46
C THR A 30 9.45 5.42 5.91
N LEU A 31 9.05 4.23 5.47
CA LEU A 31 7.77 3.66 5.87
C LEU A 31 7.88 3.11 7.29
N PRO A 32 6.73 2.95 7.98
CA PRO A 32 6.76 2.45 9.36
C PRO A 32 7.50 1.14 9.48
N GLU A 33 8.30 1.02 10.52
CA GLU A 33 9.12 -0.18 10.73
C GLU A 33 8.26 -1.42 10.86
N THR A 34 7.16 -1.32 11.59
CA THR A 34 6.26 -2.46 11.76
C THR A 34 5.73 -2.94 10.42
N LEU A 35 5.37 -2.00 9.56
CA LEU A 35 4.90 -2.35 8.23
C LEU A 35 5.98 -3.08 7.43
N ARG A 36 7.20 -2.54 7.48
CA ARG A 36 8.30 -3.15 6.73
C ARG A 36 8.63 -4.56 7.22
N GLU A 37 8.54 -4.77 8.53
CA GLU A 37 8.79 -6.09 9.11
C GLU A 37 7.76 -7.11 8.66
N ILE A 38 6.50 -6.72 8.66
CA ILE A 38 5.42 -7.64 8.29
C ILE A 38 5.43 -7.90 6.79
N PHE A 39 5.68 -6.86 6.01
CA PHE A 39 5.66 -6.96 4.55
C PHE A 39 6.85 -7.75 4.03
N GLY A 40 7.99 -7.61 4.66
CA GLY A 40 9.22 -8.25 4.22
C GLY A 40 9.87 -7.47 3.09
N GLN A 41 10.59 -8.18 2.25
CA GLN A 41 11.24 -7.56 1.10
C GLN A 41 10.20 -7.16 0.06
N PRO A 42 10.23 -5.91 -0.40
CA PRO A 42 9.30 -5.49 -1.45
C PRO A 42 9.79 -6.02 -2.79
N VAL A 43 8.89 -6.67 -3.50
CA VAL A 43 9.17 -7.16 -4.85
C VAL A 43 8.38 -6.30 -5.82
N HIS A 44 9.07 -5.57 -6.67
CA HIS A 44 8.40 -4.67 -7.60
C HIS A 44 7.47 -5.45 -8.53
N SER A 45 6.21 -5.04 -8.58
CA SER A 45 5.20 -5.68 -9.39
C SER A 45 4.90 -4.87 -10.64
N MET A 46 4.58 -3.60 -10.47
CA MET A 46 4.28 -2.75 -11.61
C MET A 46 4.32 -1.29 -11.21
N ASP A 47 4.42 -0.43 -12.20
CA ASP A 47 4.23 1.00 -12.04
C ASP A 47 2.97 1.38 -12.77
N LEU A 48 2.24 2.34 -12.23
CA LEU A 48 1.05 2.81 -12.91
C LEU A 48 0.79 4.27 -12.60
N VAL A 49 -0.07 4.86 -13.41
CA VAL A 49 -0.48 6.23 -13.22
C VAL A 49 -1.90 6.20 -12.67
N LEU A 50 -2.09 6.80 -11.51
CA LEU A 50 -3.39 6.82 -10.87
C LEU A 50 -4.06 8.17 -10.99
N THR A 51 -5.35 8.13 -11.23
CA THR A 51 -6.23 9.29 -11.14
C THR A 51 -7.37 8.90 -10.21
N PRO A 52 -8.08 9.90 -9.64
CA PRO A 52 -9.18 9.55 -8.74
C PRO A 52 -10.26 8.71 -9.40
N GLU A 53 -10.42 8.85 -10.71
CA GLU A 53 -11.48 8.14 -11.42
C GLU A 53 -11.10 6.71 -11.77
N ARG A 54 -9.85 6.35 -11.66
CA ARG A 54 -9.41 5.04 -12.07
C ARG A 54 -9.93 3.98 -11.11
N LYS A 55 -10.48 2.91 -11.69
CA LYS A 55 -10.97 1.79 -10.90
C LYS A 55 -9.92 0.70 -10.88
N LEU A 56 -9.70 0.13 -9.72
CA LEU A 56 -8.77 -0.97 -9.54
C LEU A 56 -9.56 -2.20 -9.13
N ALA A 57 -8.87 -3.34 -9.05
CA ALA A 57 -9.56 -4.61 -8.82
C ALA A 57 -10.36 -4.60 -7.52
N ARG A 58 -9.82 -3.98 -6.47
CA ARG A 58 -10.48 -4.01 -5.16
C ARG A 58 -10.67 -2.64 -4.55
N THR A 59 -10.32 -1.59 -5.25
CA THR A 59 -10.39 -0.27 -4.67
C THR A 59 -10.50 0.73 -5.80
N THR A 60 -10.39 2.00 -5.49
CA THR A 60 -10.44 3.06 -6.48
C THR A 60 -9.17 3.87 -6.42
N GLY A 61 -8.88 4.58 -7.51
CA GLY A 61 -7.74 5.47 -7.52
C GLY A 61 -7.84 6.52 -6.45
N GLN A 62 -9.05 7.02 -6.19
CA GLN A 62 -9.23 8.02 -5.15
C GLN A 62 -8.84 7.50 -3.78
N ALA A 63 -9.25 6.28 -3.44
CA ALA A 63 -8.94 5.72 -2.13
C ALA A 63 -7.43 5.55 -1.96
N VAL A 64 -6.76 5.08 -3.01
CA VAL A 64 -5.31 4.89 -2.96
C VAL A 64 -4.61 6.22 -2.83
N LEU A 65 -5.03 7.21 -3.62
CA LEU A 65 -4.37 8.52 -3.58
C LEU A 65 -4.55 9.20 -2.24
N GLU A 66 -5.72 9.07 -1.64
CA GLU A 66 -5.95 9.65 -0.32
C GLU A 66 -5.05 9.00 0.72
N ALA A 67 -4.89 7.70 0.67
CA ALA A 67 -4.02 7.02 1.62
C ALA A 67 -2.56 7.42 1.42
N ILE A 68 -2.14 7.56 0.17
CA ILE A 68 -0.76 7.97 -0.11
C ILE A 68 -0.50 9.38 0.41
N GLU A 69 -1.47 10.29 0.26
CA GLU A 69 -1.31 11.64 0.78
C GLU A 69 -1.28 11.66 2.30
N ASP A 70 -2.05 10.77 2.91
CA ASP A 70 -2.18 10.77 4.36
C ASP A 70 -1.02 10.02 5.04
N LYS A 71 -0.64 8.87 4.49
CA LYS A 71 0.33 7.98 5.14
C LYS A 71 1.54 7.64 4.29
N ASP A 72 1.57 8.05 3.04
CA ASP A 72 2.62 7.75 2.06
C ASP A 72 2.51 6.35 1.49
N PHE A 73 1.50 5.58 1.85
CA PHE A 73 1.30 4.25 1.28
C PHE A 73 -0.15 3.84 1.34
N TYR A 74 -0.49 2.85 0.52
CA TYR A 74 -1.78 2.18 0.59
C TYR A 74 -1.51 0.68 0.59
N LEU A 75 -2.00 0.00 1.63
CA LEU A 75 -1.78 -1.43 1.78
C LEU A 75 -3.03 -2.19 1.36
N GLN A 76 -2.83 -3.19 0.48
CA GLN A 76 -3.93 -4.02 0.01
C GLN A 76 -3.68 -5.46 0.44
N MET A 77 -4.66 -6.05 1.13
CA MET A 77 -4.55 -7.39 1.66
C MET A 77 -5.69 -8.26 1.14
N PRO A 78 -5.52 -9.59 1.20
CA PRO A 78 -6.60 -10.48 0.75
C PRO A 78 -7.85 -10.28 1.58
N GLU A 79 -9.00 -10.32 0.92
CA GLU A 79 -10.27 -10.07 1.60
C GLU A 79 -10.63 -11.17 2.58
N GLU A 80 -10.23 -12.38 2.28
CA GLU A 80 -10.63 -13.52 3.09
C GLU A 80 -9.84 -13.64 4.39
N LEU A 81 -8.94 -12.70 4.66
CA LEU A 81 -8.10 -12.77 5.86
C LEU A 81 -8.42 -11.61 6.80
N GLU A 82 -9.67 -11.55 7.24
CA GLU A 82 -10.10 -10.44 8.09
C GLU A 82 -9.35 -10.37 9.41
N SER A 83 -9.16 -11.51 10.07
CA SER A 83 -8.46 -11.48 11.35
C SER A 83 -7.02 -11.02 11.17
N TYR A 84 -6.43 -11.40 10.06
CA TYR A 84 -5.09 -10.97 9.74
C TYR A 84 -5.04 -9.45 9.54
N VAL A 85 -6.04 -8.89 8.87
CA VAL A 85 -6.11 -7.45 8.65
C VAL A 85 -6.23 -6.72 9.98
N VAL A 86 -7.06 -7.21 10.87
CA VAL A 86 -7.23 -6.59 12.18
C VAL A 86 -5.92 -6.60 12.94
N GLU A 87 -5.23 -7.73 12.96
CA GLU A 87 -3.95 -7.84 13.64
C GLU A 87 -2.93 -6.86 13.08
N PHE A 88 -2.90 -6.74 11.76
CA PHE A 88 -1.98 -5.84 11.09
C PHE A 88 -2.24 -4.39 11.51
N LYS A 89 -3.50 -4.02 11.51
CA LYS A 89 -3.88 -2.65 11.86
C LYS A 89 -3.55 -2.33 13.31
N GLU A 90 -3.74 -3.30 14.19
CA GLU A 90 -3.42 -3.09 15.58
C GLU A 90 -1.93 -2.87 15.80
N LYS A 91 -1.11 -3.63 15.10
CA LYS A 91 0.34 -3.45 15.21
C LYS A 91 0.79 -2.10 14.72
N LEU A 92 0.21 -1.63 13.63
CA LEU A 92 0.54 -0.30 13.14
C LEU A 92 0.10 0.78 14.10
N LYS A 93 -1.06 0.57 14.71
CA LYS A 93 -1.61 1.52 15.66
C LYS A 93 -0.73 1.65 16.89
N ASP A 94 -0.15 0.54 17.33
CA ASP A 94 0.67 0.54 18.53
C ASP A 94 2.00 1.21 18.34
N ARG A 95 2.34 1.58 17.15
CA ARG A 95 3.63 2.18 16.84
C ARG A 95 3.65 3.70 16.98
N ARG A 96 2.68 4.27 17.52
CA ARG A 96 2.60 5.73 17.65
C ARG A 96 3.70 6.38 18.43
#